data_147fda1df253ceb24f1fc49196ed5c0d
#
_entry.id   147fda1df253ceb24f1fc49196ed5c0d
#
_cell.length_a   1.000
_cell.length_b   1.000
_cell.length_c   1.000
_cell.angle_alpha   90.00
_cell.angle_beta   90.00
_cell.angle_gamma   90.00
#
_symmetry.space_group_name_H-M   'P 1'
#
loop_
_entity.id
_entity.type
_entity.pdbx_description
1 polymer ?
#
loop_
_entity_poly.entity_id
_entity_poly.type
_entity_poly.pdbx_seq_one_letter_code
_entity_poly.pdbx_strand_id
1 'polypeptide(L)'
;MSSFVLDLSPVTTLTREQFYLLCEANPDRKLERSSTGELIVMAPTGGETGFRNSNLNFYVFKWNLEKKEGLVFDSSTGFSLPQGSDRSPDVAWIPLEKWETLTPEQRKGFLPLCPDFVIELLSPSDSWKLGQEKMAEYRVNGCRLGWLFDPKNKRVAIYRPDREVEILEAPTLLSGEDVLQGFVLDVRFLWIS
;
A
#
# COMPACT_ATOMS: atom_id res chain seq x y z
N MET A 1 -2.63 0.51 -10.73
CA MET A 1 -1.76 1.43 -11.52
C MET A 1 -0.83 0.59 -12.35
N SER A 2 -0.70 0.84 -13.65
CA SER A 2 0.35 0.19 -14.42
C SER A 2 1.68 0.75 -13.93
N SER A 3 2.48 -0.10 -13.32
CA SER A 3 3.85 0.21 -12.91
C SER A 3 4.82 -0.52 -13.82
N PHE A 4 5.99 0.06 -14.02
CA PHE A 4 7.09 -0.64 -14.67
C PHE A 4 8.38 -0.44 -13.88
N VAL A 5 9.21 -1.47 -13.89
CA VAL A 5 10.55 -1.41 -13.31
C VAL A 5 11.47 -0.84 -14.35
N LEU A 6 12.16 0.26 -14.00
CA LEU A 6 13.28 0.76 -14.79
C LEU A 6 14.54 0.07 -14.28
N ASP A 7 15.06 -0.84 -15.10
CA ASP A 7 16.32 -1.53 -14.78
C ASP A 7 17.50 -0.58 -14.89
N LEU A 8 18.02 -0.16 -13.75
CA LEU A 8 19.21 0.67 -13.62
C LEU A 8 20.48 -0.14 -13.35
N SER A 9 20.36 -1.47 -13.20
CA SER A 9 21.47 -2.35 -12.81
C SER A 9 22.72 -2.26 -13.68
N PRO A 10 22.63 -1.95 -15.00
CA PRO A 10 23.82 -1.74 -15.83
C PRO A 10 24.64 -0.51 -15.44
N VAL A 11 24.06 0.42 -14.68
CA VAL A 11 24.67 1.70 -14.33
C VAL A 11 24.83 1.84 -12.82
N THR A 12 23.78 1.54 -12.08
CA THR A 12 23.72 1.70 -10.61
C THR A 12 22.56 0.92 -9.99
N THR A 13 22.64 0.73 -8.67
CA THR A 13 21.48 0.39 -7.82
C THR A 13 21.23 1.58 -6.89
N LEU A 14 19.99 2.03 -6.77
CA LEU A 14 19.70 3.24 -5.99
C LEU A 14 19.82 2.97 -4.48
N THR A 15 20.63 3.76 -3.82
CA THR A 15 20.52 3.90 -2.36
C THR A 15 19.25 4.65 -1.98
N ARG A 16 18.86 4.63 -0.71
CA ARG A 16 17.70 5.39 -0.23
C ARG A 16 17.88 6.89 -0.42
N GLU A 17 19.07 7.42 -0.15
CA GLU A 17 19.40 8.83 -0.33
C GLU A 17 19.29 9.25 -1.81
N GLN A 18 19.83 8.45 -2.71
CA GLN A 18 19.70 8.71 -4.16
C GLN A 18 18.25 8.67 -4.63
N PHE A 19 17.45 7.74 -4.08
CA PHE A 19 16.03 7.65 -4.38
C PHE A 19 15.26 8.88 -3.90
N TYR A 20 15.57 9.40 -2.71
CA TYR A 20 14.94 10.63 -2.20
C TYR A 20 15.27 11.84 -3.05
N LEU A 21 16.55 12.01 -3.43
CA LEU A 21 16.96 13.08 -4.35
C LEU A 21 16.23 12.97 -5.69
N LEU A 22 16.02 11.74 -6.19
CA LEU A 22 15.25 11.51 -7.41
C LEU A 22 13.78 11.91 -7.25
N CYS A 23 13.13 11.59 -6.11
CA CYS A 23 11.77 12.01 -5.82
C CYS A 23 11.66 13.54 -5.72
N GLU A 24 12.57 14.20 -5.04
CA GLU A 24 12.62 15.67 -4.93
C GLU A 24 12.76 16.35 -6.29
N ALA A 25 13.61 15.79 -7.17
CA ALA A 25 13.79 16.30 -8.51
C ALA A 25 12.60 16.03 -9.46
N ASN A 26 11.69 15.12 -9.09
CA ASN A 26 10.54 14.70 -9.91
C ASN A 26 9.23 14.68 -9.09
N PRO A 27 8.80 15.82 -8.52
CA PRO A 27 7.67 15.85 -7.57
C PRO A 27 6.33 15.42 -8.20
N ASP A 28 6.21 15.50 -9.52
CA ASP A 28 5.00 15.10 -10.27
C ASP A 28 4.98 13.60 -10.61
N ARG A 29 5.97 12.84 -10.16
CA ARG A 29 6.07 11.40 -10.42
C ARG A 29 5.84 10.59 -9.16
N LYS A 30 5.01 9.55 -9.28
CA LYS A 30 4.90 8.55 -8.23
C LYS A 30 5.96 7.48 -8.48
N LEU A 31 6.93 7.42 -7.57
CA LEU A 31 8.07 6.51 -7.64
C LEU A 31 8.09 5.61 -6.40
N GLU A 32 8.54 4.38 -6.59
CA GLU A 32 8.84 3.44 -5.51
C GLU A 32 10.24 2.86 -5.75
N ARG A 33 10.84 2.30 -4.72
CA ARG A 33 12.13 1.62 -4.79
C ARG A 33 12.01 0.24 -4.15
N SER A 34 12.49 -0.79 -4.86
CA SER A 34 12.58 -2.14 -4.30
C SER A 34 13.68 -2.23 -3.22
N SER A 35 13.66 -3.30 -2.42
CA SER A 35 14.73 -3.59 -1.45
C SER A 35 16.10 -3.83 -2.10
N THR A 36 16.12 -4.17 -3.39
CA THR A 36 17.33 -4.35 -4.21
C THR A 36 17.79 -3.08 -4.90
N GLY A 37 17.07 -1.95 -4.73
CA GLY A 37 17.43 -0.65 -5.30
C GLY A 37 16.92 -0.40 -6.72
N GLU A 38 15.97 -1.20 -7.21
CA GLU A 38 15.31 -0.98 -8.49
C GLU A 38 14.33 0.18 -8.42
N LEU A 39 14.28 1.01 -9.46
CA LEU A 39 13.32 2.08 -9.59
C LEU A 39 12.01 1.57 -10.20
N ILE A 40 10.91 1.81 -9.51
CA ILE A 40 9.56 1.48 -9.97
C ILE A 40 8.84 2.80 -10.26
N VAL A 41 8.41 2.96 -11.51
CA VAL A 41 7.69 4.15 -11.98
C VAL A 41 6.21 3.83 -12.10
N MET A 42 5.36 4.62 -11.46
CA MET A 42 3.92 4.44 -11.44
C MET A 42 3.26 5.39 -12.45
N ALA A 43 2.41 4.86 -13.33
CA ALA A 43 1.61 5.68 -14.23
C ALA A 43 0.28 6.09 -13.57
N PRO A 44 -0.37 7.18 -14.04
CA PRO A 44 -1.73 7.50 -13.64
C PRO A 44 -2.68 6.34 -13.92
N THR A 45 -3.67 6.14 -13.05
CA THR A 45 -4.64 5.07 -13.19
C THR A 45 -5.87 5.48 -13.99
N GLY A 46 -6.62 4.52 -14.53
CA GLY A 46 -7.90 4.76 -15.18
C GLY A 46 -9.03 5.10 -14.19
N GLY A 47 -10.14 5.64 -14.70
CA GLY A 47 -11.26 6.13 -13.90
C GLY A 47 -11.86 5.09 -12.95
N GLU A 48 -12.03 3.84 -13.38
CA GLU A 48 -12.58 2.77 -12.52
C GLU A 48 -11.67 2.48 -11.32
N THR A 49 -10.35 2.35 -11.54
CA THR A 49 -9.39 2.11 -10.46
C THR A 49 -9.35 3.32 -9.52
N GLY A 50 -9.37 4.55 -10.06
CA GLY A 50 -9.43 5.78 -9.26
C GLY A 50 -10.69 5.85 -8.39
N PHE A 51 -11.87 5.52 -8.94
CA PHE A 51 -13.12 5.45 -8.20
C PHE A 51 -13.05 4.41 -7.07
N ARG A 52 -12.57 3.20 -7.36
CA ARG A 52 -12.42 2.13 -6.35
C ARG A 52 -11.44 2.54 -5.24
N ASN A 53 -10.30 3.13 -5.61
CA ASN A 53 -9.29 3.58 -4.66
C ASN A 53 -9.81 4.68 -3.73
N SER A 54 -10.54 5.67 -4.27
CA SER A 54 -11.19 6.72 -3.49
C SER A 54 -12.19 6.16 -2.47
N ASN A 55 -12.99 5.15 -2.86
CA ASN A 55 -13.91 4.49 -1.93
C ASN A 55 -13.17 3.72 -0.83
N LEU A 56 -12.15 2.94 -1.18
CA LEU A 56 -11.35 2.20 -0.19
C LEU A 56 -10.76 3.14 0.85
N ASN A 57 -10.13 4.23 0.41
CA ASN A 57 -9.57 5.23 1.31
C ASN A 57 -10.66 5.88 2.17
N PHE A 58 -11.78 6.27 1.57
CA PHE A 58 -12.91 6.89 2.29
C PHE A 58 -13.45 5.99 3.41
N TYR A 59 -13.65 4.70 3.16
CA TYR A 59 -14.23 3.81 4.18
C TYR A 59 -13.27 3.58 5.36
N VAL A 60 -11.98 3.40 5.10
CA VAL A 60 -10.97 3.28 6.16
C VAL A 60 -10.86 4.59 6.94
N PHE A 61 -10.84 5.73 6.25
CA PHE A 61 -10.79 7.05 6.87
C PHE A 61 -12.05 7.32 7.71
N LYS A 62 -13.25 7.01 7.20
CA LYS A 62 -14.52 7.15 7.92
C LYS A 62 -14.52 6.36 9.22
N TRP A 63 -14.12 5.09 9.17
CA TRP A 63 -13.97 4.26 10.36
C TRP A 63 -13.00 4.90 11.36
N ASN A 64 -11.84 5.36 10.91
CA ASN A 64 -10.84 5.95 11.79
C ASN A 64 -11.29 7.30 12.41
N LEU A 65 -12.14 8.07 11.72
CA LEU A 65 -12.74 9.28 12.31
C LEU A 65 -13.59 8.99 13.55
N GLU A 66 -14.27 7.84 13.57
CA GLU A 66 -15.10 7.40 14.69
C GLU A 66 -14.23 6.83 15.83
N LYS A 67 -13.21 6.04 15.49
CA LYS A 67 -12.34 5.35 16.44
C LYS A 67 -11.23 6.23 17.00
N LYS A 68 -10.62 7.04 16.16
CA LYS A 68 -9.48 7.93 16.50
C LYS A 68 -8.26 7.16 17.05
N GLU A 69 -8.07 5.94 16.57
CA GLU A 69 -7.01 5.03 17.06
C GLU A 69 -5.72 5.12 16.24
N GLY A 70 -5.72 5.86 15.11
CA GLY A 70 -4.57 5.96 14.22
C GLY A 70 -4.72 7.01 13.14
N LEU A 71 -3.88 6.90 12.11
CA LEU A 71 -3.87 7.77 10.95
C LEU A 71 -4.00 6.94 9.68
N VAL A 72 -4.80 7.45 8.74
CA VAL A 72 -5.01 6.87 7.41
C VAL A 72 -4.23 7.69 6.39
N PHE A 73 -3.61 7.02 5.46
CA PHE A 73 -2.80 7.61 4.40
C PHE A 73 -3.27 7.13 3.05
N ASP A 74 -3.23 8.02 2.08
CA ASP A 74 -3.55 7.73 0.69
C ASP A 74 -2.32 7.29 -0.12
N SER A 75 -2.56 7.00 -1.38
CA SER A 75 -1.55 6.50 -2.31
C SER A 75 -0.43 7.49 -2.65
N SER A 76 -0.46 8.72 -2.14
CA SER A 76 0.62 9.70 -2.32
C SER A 76 1.67 9.64 -1.22
N THR A 77 1.38 8.92 -0.14
CA THR A 77 2.26 8.84 1.03
C THR A 77 3.30 7.73 0.87
N GLY A 78 4.57 8.10 1.05
CA GLY A 78 5.69 7.15 1.00
C GLY A 78 6.03 6.58 2.39
N PHE A 79 6.40 5.30 2.39
CA PHE A 79 6.88 4.56 3.56
C PHE A 79 8.23 3.94 3.26
N SER A 80 9.20 4.21 4.12
CA SER A 80 10.53 3.59 4.07
C SER A 80 10.54 2.35 4.93
N LEU A 81 10.37 1.20 4.30
CA LEU A 81 10.22 -0.06 5.01
C LEU A 81 11.54 -0.50 5.66
N PRO A 82 11.49 -1.21 6.82
CA PRO A 82 12.68 -1.62 7.56
C PRO A 82 13.69 -2.43 6.75
N GLN A 83 13.23 -3.30 5.84
CA GLN A 83 14.11 -4.14 5.01
C GLN A 83 14.59 -3.46 3.71
N GLY A 84 14.45 -2.14 3.61
CA GLY A 84 15.18 -1.36 2.64
C GLY A 84 14.39 -0.84 1.44
N SER A 85 13.16 -1.27 1.21
CA SER A 85 12.31 -0.70 0.14
C SER A 85 11.62 0.59 0.55
N ASP A 86 11.16 1.35 -0.45
CA ASP A 86 10.34 2.54 -0.28
C ASP A 86 9.07 2.36 -1.12
N ARG A 87 7.90 2.36 -0.44
CA ARG A 87 6.61 1.98 -1.01
C ARG A 87 5.54 3.02 -0.72
N SER A 88 4.53 3.08 -1.60
CA SER A 88 3.35 3.93 -1.44
C SER A 88 2.09 3.09 -1.69
N PRO A 89 1.54 2.44 -0.65
CA PRO A 89 0.34 1.61 -0.79
C PRO A 89 -0.88 2.46 -1.17
N ASP A 90 -1.88 1.85 -1.80
CA ASP A 90 -3.10 2.55 -2.20
C ASP A 90 -3.89 3.09 -0.99
N VAL A 91 -3.93 2.35 0.10
CA VAL A 91 -4.39 2.82 1.42
C VAL A 91 -3.46 2.26 2.48
N ALA A 92 -3.11 3.07 3.48
CA ALA A 92 -2.37 2.64 4.65
C ALA A 92 -3.01 3.16 5.94
N TRP A 93 -2.82 2.42 7.01
CA TRP A 93 -3.15 2.88 8.35
C TRP A 93 -2.04 2.49 9.33
N ILE A 94 -1.74 3.41 10.26
CA ILE A 94 -0.85 3.16 11.39
C ILE A 94 -1.55 3.55 12.70
N PRO A 95 -1.31 2.84 13.82
CA PRO A 95 -1.84 3.23 15.11
C PRO A 95 -1.22 4.54 15.60
N LEU A 96 -1.98 5.29 16.38
CA LEU A 96 -1.56 6.60 16.91
C LEU A 96 -0.25 6.50 17.71
N GLU A 97 -0.09 5.44 18.47
CA GLU A 97 1.13 5.18 19.24
C GLU A 97 2.40 5.12 18.37
N LYS A 98 2.34 4.49 17.18
CA LYS A 98 3.46 4.51 16.23
C LYS A 98 3.73 5.89 15.67
N TRP A 99 2.67 6.65 15.35
CA TRP A 99 2.81 8.01 14.88
C TRP A 99 3.49 8.92 15.91
N GLU A 100 3.15 8.76 17.19
CA GLU A 100 3.70 9.57 18.28
C GLU A 100 5.19 9.32 18.52
N THR A 101 5.73 8.16 18.14
CA THR A 101 7.17 7.88 18.21
C THR A 101 7.99 8.61 17.15
N LEU A 102 7.35 9.12 16.09
CA LEU A 102 8.04 9.79 14.99
C LEU A 102 8.40 11.24 15.36
N THR A 103 9.60 11.67 14.98
CA THR A 103 9.98 13.07 15.09
C THR A 103 9.21 13.94 14.09
N PRO A 104 9.11 15.27 14.33
CA PRO A 104 8.47 16.19 13.38
C PRO A 104 9.09 16.14 11.97
N GLU A 105 10.40 15.91 11.88
CA GLU A 105 11.13 15.78 10.61
C GLU A 105 10.75 14.50 9.89
N GLN A 106 10.66 13.38 10.60
CA GLN A 106 10.23 12.09 10.03
C GLN A 106 8.81 12.13 9.49
N ARG A 107 7.92 12.89 10.16
CA ARG A 107 6.51 13.06 9.73
C ARG A 107 6.35 13.86 8.42
N LYS A 108 7.38 14.64 8.02
CA LYS A 108 7.35 15.47 6.80
C LYS A 108 7.83 14.73 5.56
N GLY A 109 8.62 13.68 5.73
CA GLY A 109 9.16 12.88 4.64
C GLY A 109 8.47 11.52 4.50
N PHE A 110 9.13 10.59 3.83
CA PHE A 110 8.72 9.19 3.84
C PHE A 110 8.78 8.66 5.27
N LEU A 111 7.68 8.02 5.71
CA LEU A 111 7.57 7.53 7.07
C LEU A 111 8.49 6.32 7.27
N PRO A 112 9.44 6.34 8.22
CA PRO A 112 10.45 5.29 8.40
C PRO A 112 9.89 4.09 9.19
N LEU A 113 8.79 3.51 8.70
CA LEU A 113 8.11 2.37 9.31
C LEU A 113 7.27 1.61 8.26
N CYS A 114 6.84 0.42 8.61
CA CYS A 114 5.82 -0.30 7.86
C CYS A 114 4.44 -0.01 8.48
N PRO A 115 3.40 0.29 7.65
CA PRO A 115 2.03 0.39 8.14
C PRO A 115 1.54 -0.92 8.75
N ASP A 116 0.65 -0.83 9.75
CA ASP A 116 0.01 -2.01 10.34
C ASP A 116 -1.07 -2.61 9.44
N PHE A 117 -1.70 -1.74 8.65
CA PHE A 117 -2.69 -2.15 7.64
C PHE A 117 -2.37 -1.51 6.30
N VAL A 118 -2.45 -2.30 5.24
CA VAL A 118 -2.29 -1.82 3.85
C VAL A 118 -3.35 -2.41 2.93
N ILE A 119 -3.74 -1.63 1.93
CA ILE A 119 -4.50 -2.10 0.78
C ILE A 119 -3.70 -1.82 -0.49
N GLU A 120 -3.62 -2.81 -1.37
CA GLU A 120 -3.19 -2.68 -2.75
C GLU A 120 -4.34 -3.08 -3.69
N LEU A 121 -4.60 -2.24 -4.67
CA LEU A 121 -5.67 -2.40 -5.65
C LEU A 121 -5.08 -2.55 -7.06
N LEU A 122 -5.20 -3.72 -7.64
CA LEU A 122 -4.71 -3.94 -9.00
C LEU A 122 -5.58 -3.23 -10.04
N SER A 123 -4.94 -2.57 -10.97
CA SER A 123 -5.55 -2.11 -12.20
C SER A 123 -5.64 -3.27 -13.22
N PRO A 124 -6.44 -3.14 -14.31
CA PRO A 124 -6.58 -4.21 -15.30
C PRO A 124 -5.27 -4.68 -15.95
N SER A 125 -4.22 -3.85 -15.95
CA SER A 125 -2.91 -4.14 -16.53
C SER A 125 -1.89 -4.67 -15.52
N ASP A 126 -2.20 -4.66 -14.21
CA ASP A 126 -1.26 -5.08 -13.19
C ASP A 126 -1.18 -6.61 -13.09
N SER A 127 -0.01 -7.09 -12.71
CA SER A 127 0.25 -8.51 -12.49
C SER A 127 -0.16 -8.91 -11.06
N TRP A 128 -1.01 -9.93 -10.97
CA TRP A 128 -1.34 -10.55 -9.68
C TRP A 128 -0.09 -11.02 -8.93
N LYS A 129 0.86 -11.65 -9.63
CA LYS A 129 2.10 -12.12 -9.04
C LYS A 129 2.92 -10.99 -8.43
N LEU A 130 3.11 -9.88 -9.15
CA LEU A 130 3.83 -8.72 -8.62
C LEU A 130 3.10 -8.08 -7.42
N GLY A 131 1.77 -8.04 -7.45
CA GLY A 131 0.97 -7.63 -6.31
C GLY A 131 1.20 -8.52 -5.09
N GLN A 132 1.22 -9.84 -5.27
CA GLN A 132 1.51 -10.80 -4.20
C GLN A 132 2.94 -10.62 -3.62
N GLU A 133 3.93 -10.39 -4.47
CA GLU A 133 5.31 -10.13 -4.06
C GLU A 133 5.40 -8.85 -3.20
N LYS A 134 4.71 -7.77 -3.62
CA LYS A 134 4.63 -6.51 -2.87
C LYS A 134 3.95 -6.72 -1.51
N MET A 135 2.86 -7.48 -1.45
CA MET A 135 2.18 -7.79 -0.19
C MET A 135 3.02 -8.67 0.74
N ALA A 136 3.76 -9.62 0.21
CA ALA A 136 4.71 -10.42 0.98
C ALA A 136 5.81 -9.54 1.57
N GLU A 137 6.28 -8.53 0.82
CA GLU A 137 7.24 -7.54 1.31
C GLU A 137 6.67 -6.72 2.49
N TYR A 138 5.43 -6.22 2.42
CA TYR A 138 4.80 -5.57 3.57
C TYR A 138 4.73 -6.49 4.79
N ARG A 139 4.31 -7.75 4.60
CA ARG A 139 4.19 -8.72 5.68
C ARG A 139 5.51 -8.96 6.42
N VAL A 140 6.62 -9.17 5.71
CA VAL A 140 7.94 -9.39 6.34
C VAL A 140 8.51 -8.12 6.96
N ASN A 141 8.01 -6.95 6.60
CA ASN A 141 8.35 -5.67 7.20
C ASN A 141 7.49 -5.28 8.42
N GLY A 142 6.54 -6.15 8.81
CA GLY A 142 5.74 -5.96 10.02
C GLY A 142 4.31 -5.47 9.81
N CYS A 143 3.80 -5.49 8.57
CA CYS A 143 2.38 -5.28 8.32
C CYS A 143 1.54 -6.39 8.99
N ARG A 144 0.54 -6.00 9.77
CA ARG A 144 -0.29 -6.93 10.55
C ARG A 144 -1.50 -7.44 9.78
N LEU A 145 -2.03 -6.64 8.86
CA LEU A 145 -3.13 -7.02 7.97
C LEU A 145 -2.95 -6.34 6.62
N GLY A 146 -2.99 -7.10 5.55
CA GLY A 146 -2.92 -6.56 4.20
C GLY A 146 -3.97 -7.17 3.28
N TRP A 147 -4.55 -6.35 2.41
CA TRP A 147 -5.51 -6.78 1.40
C TRP A 147 -5.00 -6.45 0.01
N LEU A 148 -4.93 -7.47 -0.86
CA LEU A 148 -4.65 -7.31 -2.29
C LEU A 148 -5.93 -7.57 -3.07
N PHE A 149 -6.50 -6.54 -3.69
CA PHE A 149 -7.68 -6.66 -4.52
C PHE A 149 -7.33 -6.85 -6.00
N ASP A 150 -7.98 -7.82 -6.63
CA ASP A 150 -7.98 -8.05 -8.07
C ASP A 150 -9.43 -7.96 -8.59
N PRO A 151 -9.91 -6.75 -8.90
CA PRO A 151 -11.29 -6.56 -9.35
C PRO A 151 -11.62 -7.30 -10.66
N LYS A 152 -10.64 -7.42 -11.56
CA LYS A 152 -10.80 -8.13 -12.83
C LYS A 152 -11.22 -9.59 -12.64
N ASN A 153 -10.62 -10.26 -11.65
CA ASN A 153 -10.90 -11.65 -11.34
C ASN A 153 -11.81 -11.79 -10.10
N LYS A 154 -12.34 -10.69 -9.58
CA LYS A 154 -13.25 -10.62 -8.42
C LYS A 154 -12.72 -11.38 -7.20
N ARG A 155 -11.45 -11.21 -6.89
CA ARG A 155 -10.81 -11.89 -5.76
C ARG A 155 -10.03 -10.92 -4.88
N VAL A 156 -9.82 -11.35 -3.64
CA VAL A 156 -8.94 -10.67 -2.68
C VAL A 156 -8.02 -11.68 -2.01
N ALA A 157 -6.75 -11.32 -1.85
CA ALA A 157 -5.84 -12.07 -1.00
C ALA A 157 -5.64 -11.30 0.32
N ILE A 158 -5.76 -12.01 1.44
CA ILE A 158 -5.61 -11.48 2.79
C ILE A 158 -4.30 -11.99 3.37
N TYR A 159 -3.45 -11.05 3.79
CA TYR A 159 -2.13 -11.31 4.34
C TYR A 159 -2.13 -11.00 5.84
N ARG A 160 -1.65 -11.95 6.63
CA ARG A 160 -1.48 -11.83 8.08
C ARG A 160 -0.11 -12.35 8.46
N PRO A 161 0.50 -11.90 9.58
CA PRO A 161 1.70 -12.55 10.13
C PRO A 161 1.43 -14.03 10.42
N ASP A 162 2.43 -14.86 10.20
CA ASP A 162 2.44 -16.26 10.60
C ASP A 162 1.25 -17.13 10.14
N ARG A 163 0.57 -16.69 9.06
CA ARG A 163 -0.55 -17.42 8.46
C ARG A 163 -0.36 -17.58 6.95
N GLU A 164 -0.90 -18.66 6.42
CA GLU A 164 -1.05 -18.84 4.97
C GLU A 164 -1.90 -17.69 4.40
N VAL A 165 -1.60 -17.30 3.15
CA VAL A 165 -2.39 -16.29 2.44
C VAL A 165 -3.77 -16.86 2.13
N GLU A 166 -4.80 -16.20 2.61
CA GLU A 166 -6.19 -16.56 2.32
C GLU A 166 -6.65 -15.85 1.06
N ILE A 167 -7.18 -16.60 0.09
CA ILE A 167 -7.75 -16.05 -1.14
C ILE A 167 -9.27 -16.28 -1.11
N LEU A 168 -10.03 -15.18 -1.22
CA LEU A 168 -11.48 -15.20 -1.28
C LEU A 168 -11.95 -14.79 -2.66
N GLU A 169 -12.90 -15.56 -3.21
CA GLU A 169 -13.54 -15.28 -4.49
C GLU A 169 -14.83 -14.50 -4.28
N ALA A 170 -14.94 -13.33 -4.90
CA ALA A 170 -16.07 -12.42 -4.85
C ALA A 170 -16.69 -12.24 -3.43
N PRO A 171 -15.88 -12.00 -2.39
CA PRO A 171 -16.45 -11.78 -1.07
C PRO A 171 -17.37 -10.56 -1.05
N THR A 172 -18.31 -10.55 -0.11
CA THR A 172 -19.21 -9.39 0.09
C THR A 172 -18.71 -8.47 1.19
N LEU A 173 -18.12 -9.02 2.23
CA LEU A 173 -17.65 -8.30 3.40
C LEU A 173 -16.22 -8.73 3.75
N LEU A 174 -15.41 -7.78 4.20
CA LEU A 174 -14.11 -8.04 4.81
C LEU A 174 -14.04 -7.39 6.18
N SER A 175 -13.40 -8.10 7.11
CA SER A 175 -13.18 -7.62 8.48
C SER A 175 -11.78 -7.03 8.63
N GLY A 176 -11.66 -5.89 9.35
CA GLY A 176 -10.38 -5.33 9.79
C GLY A 176 -9.72 -6.10 10.94
N GLU A 177 -10.36 -7.17 11.39
CA GLU A 177 -9.89 -8.09 12.43
C GLU A 177 -9.52 -7.36 13.74
N ASP A 178 -8.42 -7.75 14.37
CA ASP A 178 -7.88 -7.08 15.57
C ASP A 178 -7.02 -5.85 15.23
N VAL A 179 -6.70 -5.64 13.95
CA VAL A 179 -5.89 -4.50 13.50
C VAL A 179 -6.74 -3.24 13.36
N LEU A 180 -7.91 -3.35 12.73
CA LEU A 180 -8.89 -2.27 12.60
C LEU A 180 -10.18 -2.69 13.31
N GLN A 181 -10.18 -2.62 14.64
CA GLN A 181 -11.25 -3.18 15.48
C GLN A 181 -12.64 -2.66 15.11
N GLY A 182 -13.54 -3.59 14.76
CA GLY A 182 -14.91 -3.28 14.38
C GLY A 182 -15.06 -2.72 12.96
N PHE A 183 -13.96 -2.62 12.18
CA PHE A 183 -14.06 -2.28 10.77
C PHE A 183 -14.58 -3.46 9.97
N VAL A 184 -15.68 -3.23 9.26
CA VAL A 184 -16.22 -4.16 8.27
C VAL A 184 -16.48 -3.40 6.98
N LEU A 185 -15.85 -3.84 5.90
CA LEU A 185 -15.98 -3.23 4.58
C LEU A 185 -16.89 -4.06 3.69
N ASP A 186 -17.96 -3.45 3.17
CA ASP A 186 -18.72 -4.02 2.05
C ASP A 186 -17.92 -3.77 0.76
N VAL A 187 -17.39 -4.85 0.17
CA VAL A 187 -16.49 -4.76 -0.98
C VAL A 187 -17.19 -4.97 -2.32
N ARG A 188 -18.54 -5.09 -2.34
CA ARG A 188 -19.30 -5.35 -3.58
C ARG A 188 -19.09 -4.28 -4.64
N PHE A 189 -18.84 -3.02 -4.26
CA PHE A 189 -18.54 -1.93 -5.19
C PHE A 189 -17.27 -2.16 -6.00
N LEU A 190 -16.35 -3.02 -5.55
CA LEU A 190 -15.15 -3.37 -6.28
C LEU A 190 -15.42 -4.30 -7.48
N TRP A 191 -16.53 -5.06 -7.41
CA TRP A 191 -16.89 -6.06 -8.40
C TRP A 191 -17.85 -5.57 -9.48
N ILE A 192 -18.29 -4.32 -9.38
CA ILE A 192 -19.16 -3.66 -10.39
C ILE A 192 -18.26 -3.16 -11.51
N SER A 193 -18.56 -3.57 -12.73
CA SER A 193 -17.98 -3.10 -13.99
C SER A 193 -18.91 -2.11 -14.65
#